data_853dcfd955705b0bc68f5bcc0970d575
#
_entry.id   853dcfd955705b0bc68f5bcc0970d575
#
_cell.length_a   1.000
_cell.length_b   1.000
_cell.length_c   1.000
_cell.angle_alpha   90.00
_cell.angle_beta   90.00
_cell.angle_gamma   90.00
#
_symmetry.space_group_name_H-M   'P 1'
#
loop_
_entity.id
_entity.type
_entity.pdbx_description
1 polymer ?
#
loop_
_entity_poly.entity_id
_entity_poly.type
_entity_poly.pdbx_seq_one_letter_code
_entity_poly.pdbx_strand_id
1 'polypeptide(L)'
;MARGTLVDSDVLLDVLTEDPRWSNWSADSLAEAAEVGPLYVNPIIFSEVSIRFTTVEALDDALPSRDYRREPLPWAAAFLAGKVFLAYHRNRGTRSTTLPDFFVGAHAAVADLDLLTRDVGRYRTHFPTVRLIAPNS
;
A
#
# COMPACT_ATOMS: atom_id res chain seq x y z
N MET A 1 -11.96 -6.34 17.70
CA MET A 1 -11.02 -6.90 16.71
C MET A 1 -10.13 -5.82 16.16
N ALA A 2 -8.84 -6.08 16.18
CA ALA A 2 -7.88 -5.14 15.61
C ALA A 2 -8.00 -5.14 14.09
N ARG A 3 -8.03 -3.96 13.49
CA ARG A 3 -8.01 -3.82 12.04
C ARG A 3 -6.59 -4.05 11.56
N GLY A 4 -6.45 -4.76 10.47
CA GLY A 4 -5.19 -4.86 9.79
C GLY A 4 -4.91 -3.65 8.92
N THR A 5 -3.65 -3.45 8.58
CA THR A 5 -3.21 -2.34 7.76
C THR A 5 -2.41 -2.87 6.57
N LEU A 6 -2.84 -2.48 5.37
CA LEU A 6 -2.07 -2.72 4.15
C LEU A 6 -1.05 -1.58 4.04
N VAL A 7 0.23 -1.92 3.85
CA VAL A 7 1.30 -0.92 3.84
C VAL A 7 1.74 -0.67 2.41
N ASP A 8 1.59 0.56 1.95
CA ASP A 8 1.99 0.94 0.59
C ASP A 8 3.51 0.92 0.45
N SER A 9 3.97 0.69 -0.76
CA SER A 9 5.39 0.57 -1.05
C SER A 9 6.18 1.83 -0.70
N ASP A 10 5.59 3.02 -0.86
CA ASP A 10 6.29 4.27 -0.56
C ASP A 10 6.73 4.34 0.91
N VAL A 11 5.88 3.87 1.83
CA VAL A 11 6.21 3.87 3.26
C VAL A 11 7.33 2.88 3.55
N LEU A 12 7.27 1.69 2.96
CA LEU A 12 8.33 0.69 3.14
C LEU A 12 9.65 1.18 2.58
N LEU A 13 9.63 1.77 1.40
CA LEU A 13 10.83 2.26 0.75
C LEU A 13 11.44 3.43 1.53
N ASP A 14 10.64 4.29 2.15
CA ASP A 14 11.15 5.38 2.98
C ASP A 14 12.04 4.87 4.09
N VAL A 15 11.62 3.80 4.75
CA VAL A 15 12.39 3.22 5.85
C VAL A 15 13.61 2.46 5.31
N LEU A 16 13.41 1.66 4.29
CA LEU A 16 14.48 0.80 3.77
C LEU A 16 15.60 1.60 3.11
N THR A 17 15.27 2.74 2.49
CA THR A 17 16.27 3.59 1.85
C THR A 17 16.69 4.78 2.72
N GLU A 18 16.17 4.86 3.93
CA GLU A 18 16.48 5.94 4.88
C GLU A 18 16.23 7.31 4.25
N ASP A 19 15.03 7.48 3.67
CA ASP A 19 14.65 8.73 3.04
C ASP A 19 14.80 9.89 4.02
N PRO A 20 15.57 10.94 3.67
CA PRO A 20 15.86 12.03 4.62
C PRO A 20 14.64 12.82 5.04
N ARG A 21 13.59 12.83 4.23
CA ARG A 21 12.39 13.60 4.55
C ARG A 21 11.34 12.75 5.26
N TRP A 22 11.19 11.48 4.86
CA TRP A 22 10.04 10.69 5.24
C TRP A 22 10.33 9.49 6.13
N SER A 23 11.60 9.10 6.30
CA SER A 23 11.88 7.86 7.02
C SER A 23 11.36 7.87 8.46
N ASN A 24 11.44 8.99 9.15
CA ASN A 24 10.95 9.06 10.53
C ASN A 24 9.44 8.94 10.60
N TRP A 25 8.73 9.67 9.76
CA TRP A 25 7.27 9.58 9.73
C TRP A 25 6.82 8.15 9.40
N SER A 26 7.44 7.57 8.38
CA SER A 26 7.08 6.23 7.94
C SER A 26 7.38 5.19 9.00
N ALA A 27 8.54 5.27 9.66
CA ALA A 27 8.90 4.32 10.72
C ALA A 27 7.94 4.44 11.91
N ASP A 28 7.62 5.66 12.33
CA ASP A 28 6.71 5.88 13.45
C ASP A 28 5.31 5.37 13.11
N SER A 29 4.85 5.63 11.89
CA SER A 29 3.53 5.19 11.46
C SER A 29 3.42 3.66 11.38
N LEU A 30 4.48 3.00 10.91
CA LEU A 30 4.55 1.55 10.89
C LEU A 30 4.48 0.98 12.31
N ALA A 31 5.23 1.56 13.24
CA ALA A 31 5.23 1.09 14.63
C ALA A 31 3.85 1.25 15.26
N GLU A 32 3.20 2.39 15.06
CA GLU A 32 1.87 2.64 15.60
C GLU A 32 0.84 1.68 15.01
N ALA A 33 0.89 1.48 13.71
CA ALA A 33 -0.06 0.57 13.05
C ALA A 33 0.14 -0.87 13.53
N ALA A 34 1.39 -1.28 13.74
CA ALA A 34 1.71 -2.62 14.23
C ALA A 34 1.18 -2.88 15.63
N GLU A 35 1.06 -1.83 16.45
CA GLU A 35 0.48 -1.96 17.79
C GLU A 35 -1.03 -2.20 17.74
N VAL A 36 -1.69 -1.69 16.71
CA VAL A 36 -3.14 -1.81 16.57
C VAL A 36 -3.54 -3.16 15.97
N GLY A 37 -2.78 -3.67 15.00
CA GLY A 37 -3.11 -4.92 14.35
C GLY A 37 -2.02 -5.35 13.38
N PRO A 38 -2.26 -6.42 12.62
CA PRO A 38 -1.24 -6.93 11.71
C PRO A 38 -0.99 -5.99 10.54
N LEU A 39 0.25 -6.00 10.06
CA LEU A 39 0.64 -5.30 8.85
C LEU A 39 0.65 -6.29 7.70
N TYR A 40 0.14 -5.85 6.55
CA TYR A 40 0.04 -6.69 5.35
C TYR A 40 0.75 -6.05 4.17
N VAL A 41 1.31 -6.90 3.34
CA VAL A 41 1.76 -6.53 2.00
C VAL A 41 1.12 -7.50 1.00
N ASN A 42 1.01 -7.09 -0.24
CA ASN A 42 0.47 -7.94 -1.29
C ASN A 42 1.49 -8.07 -2.44
N PRO A 43 1.22 -8.88 -3.48
CA PRO A 43 2.19 -9.05 -4.57
C PRO A 43 2.52 -7.76 -5.31
N ILE A 44 1.59 -6.82 -5.42
CA ILE A 44 1.86 -5.55 -6.10
C ILE A 44 2.87 -4.72 -5.30
N ILE A 45 2.62 -4.56 -4.00
CA ILE A 45 3.51 -3.83 -3.11
C ILE A 45 4.88 -4.50 -3.07
N PHE A 46 4.89 -5.83 -2.95
CA PHE A 46 6.12 -6.60 -2.91
C PHE A 46 6.94 -6.37 -4.18
N SER A 47 6.28 -6.36 -5.35
CA SER A 47 6.98 -6.15 -6.61
C SER A 47 7.59 -4.76 -6.70
N GLU A 48 6.91 -3.75 -6.18
CA GLU A 48 7.44 -2.38 -6.19
C GLU A 48 8.66 -2.23 -5.29
N VAL A 49 8.64 -2.87 -4.12
CA VAL A 49 9.78 -2.86 -3.21
C VAL A 49 10.95 -3.66 -3.80
N SER A 50 10.64 -4.74 -4.54
CA SER A 50 11.66 -5.63 -5.10
C SER A 50 12.62 -4.92 -6.05
N ILE A 51 12.20 -3.80 -6.63
CA ILE A 51 13.05 -3.03 -7.54
C ILE A 51 14.36 -2.63 -6.86
N ARG A 52 14.36 -2.46 -5.54
CA ARG A 52 15.54 -2.05 -4.78
C ARG A 52 16.42 -3.21 -4.32
N PHE A 53 16.06 -4.45 -4.66
CA PHE A 53 16.79 -5.63 -4.18
C PHE A 53 17.23 -6.48 -5.35
N THR A 54 18.39 -7.13 -5.20
CA THR A 54 18.93 -8.00 -6.27
C THR A 54 18.53 -9.45 -6.10
N THR A 55 18.14 -9.86 -4.88
CA THR A 55 17.75 -11.25 -4.62
C THR A 55 16.48 -11.28 -3.79
N VAL A 56 15.73 -12.37 -3.93
CA VAL A 56 14.53 -12.56 -3.14
C VAL A 56 14.88 -12.75 -1.67
N GLU A 57 16.02 -13.37 -1.38
CA GLU A 57 16.47 -13.56 -0.01
C GLU A 57 16.71 -12.24 0.72
N ALA A 58 17.33 -11.28 0.03
CA ALA A 58 17.56 -9.95 0.61
C ALA A 58 16.25 -9.24 0.89
N LEU A 59 15.27 -9.37 -0.01
CA LEU A 59 13.96 -8.77 0.19
C LEU A 59 13.22 -9.45 1.34
N ASP A 60 13.27 -10.78 1.41
CA ASP A 60 12.65 -11.52 2.51
C ASP A 60 13.22 -11.09 3.86
N ASP A 61 14.53 -10.86 3.93
CA ASP A 61 15.16 -10.37 5.15
C ASP A 61 14.71 -8.97 5.52
N ALA A 62 14.51 -8.12 4.52
CA ALA A 62 14.06 -6.73 4.73
C ALA A 62 12.58 -6.64 5.12
N LEU A 63 11.75 -7.56 4.60
CA LEU A 63 10.33 -7.62 4.89
C LEU A 63 9.97 -9.00 5.45
N PRO A 64 10.38 -9.31 6.70
CA PRO A 64 10.11 -10.63 7.27
C PRO A 64 8.61 -10.91 7.31
N SER A 65 8.23 -12.12 6.90
CA SER A 65 6.81 -12.49 6.84
C SER A 65 6.12 -12.51 8.21
N ARG A 66 6.89 -12.63 9.28
CA ARG A 66 6.32 -12.54 10.64
C ARG A 66 5.89 -11.13 10.99
N ASP A 67 6.51 -10.11 10.40
CA ASP A 67 6.20 -8.70 10.66
C ASP A 67 5.26 -8.12 9.62
N TYR A 68 5.37 -8.59 8.37
CA TYR A 68 4.55 -8.14 7.24
C TYR A 68 3.90 -9.37 6.62
N ARG A 69 2.64 -9.60 6.97
CA ARG A 69 1.92 -10.75 6.46
C ARG A 69 1.66 -10.59 4.97
N ARG A 70 1.83 -11.67 4.23
CA ARG A 70 1.68 -11.67 2.78
C ARG A 70 0.31 -12.15 2.42
N GLU A 71 -0.50 -11.23 1.89
CA GLU A 71 -1.85 -11.52 1.44
C GLU A 71 -1.87 -11.60 -0.08
N PRO A 72 -2.46 -12.66 -0.65
CA PRO A 72 -2.69 -12.67 -2.09
C PRO A 72 -3.67 -11.58 -2.46
N LEU A 73 -3.58 -11.08 -3.67
CA LEU A 73 -4.52 -10.08 -4.17
C LEU A 73 -5.87 -10.76 -4.41
N PRO A 74 -6.95 -10.36 -3.74
CA PRO A 74 -8.25 -10.98 -3.96
C PRO A 74 -8.75 -10.74 -5.38
N TRP A 75 -9.40 -11.75 -5.97
CA TRP A 75 -9.98 -11.60 -7.31
C TRP A 75 -11.01 -10.47 -7.36
N ALA A 76 -11.79 -10.31 -6.29
CA ALA A 76 -12.74 -9.19 -6.19
C ALA A 76 -12.04 -7.84 -6.24
N ALA A 77 -10.85 -7.74 -5.64
CA ALA A 77 -10.07 -6.51 -5.70
C ALA A 77 -9.56 -6.24 -7.12
N ALA A 78 -9.16 -7.29 -7.84
CA ALA A 78 -8.72 -7.14 -9.22
C ALA A 78 -9.86 -6.62 -10.09
N PHE A 79 -11.08 -7.16 -9.91
CA PHE A 79 -12.24 -6.70 -10.66
C PHE A 79 -12.55 -5.23 -10.34
N LEU A 80 -12.58 -4.88 -9.05
CA LEU A 80 -12.85 -3.50 -8.63
C LEU A 80 -11.80 -2.54 -9.19
N ALA A 81 -10.53 -2.94 -9.15
CA ALA A 81 -9.44 -2.11 -9.67
C ALA A 81 -9.66 -1.80 -11.15
N GLY A 82 -10.07 -2.80 -11.92
CA GLY A 82 -10.34 -2.60 -13.35
C GLY A 82 -11.49 -1.65 -13.58
N LYS A 83 -12.56 -1.75 -12.80
CA LYS A 83 -13.72 -0.87 -12.95
C LYS A 83 -13.39 0.57 -12.58
N VAL A 84 -12.67 0.77 -11.49
CA VAL A 84 -12.28 2.11 -11.06
C VAL A 84 -11.30 2.72 -12.06
N PHE A 85 -10.35 1.92 -12.56
CA PHE A 85 -9.40 2.37 -13.56
C PHE A 85 -10.11 2.82 -14.84
N LEU A 86 -11.10 2.07 -15.30
CA LEU A 86 -11.86 2.42 -16.50
C LEU A 86 -12.60 3.74 -16.30
N ALA A 87 -13.26 3.92 -15.17
CA ALA A 87 -13.97 5.16 -14.86
C ALA A 87 -13.01 6.34 -14.80
N TYR A 88 -11.85 6.13 -14.19
CA TYR A 88 -10.81 7.15 -14.09
C TYR A 88 -10.36 7.61 -15.48
N HIS A 89 -10.06 6.68 -16.36
CA HIS A 89 -9.57 7.01 -17.70
C HIS A 89 -10.64 7.64 -18.58
N ARG A 90 -11.89 7.27 -18.41
CA ARG A 90 -12.99 7.93 -19.13
C ARG A 90 -13.08 9.41 -18.78
N ASN A 91 -12.83 9.74 -17.52
CA ASN A 91 -13.04 11.10 -17.04
C ASN A 91 -11.77 11.93 -17.07
N ARG A 92 -10.61 11.30 -17.03
CA ARG A 92 -9.35 12.02 -16.80
C ARG A 92 -8.20 11.63 -17.72
N GLY A 93 -8.24 10.50 -18.33
CA GLY A 93 -7.29 9.99 -19.34
C GLY A 93 -5.80 10.31 -19.24
N THR A 94 -5.43 11.47 -18.78
CA THR A 94 -4.05 11.96 -18.79
C THR A 94 -3.39 12.00 -17.42
N ARG A 95 -4.04 11.49 -16.40
CA ARG A 95 -3.50 11.52 -15.03
C ARG A 95 -2.42 10.47 -14.85
N SER A 96 -1.62 10.66 -13.80
CA SER A 96 -0.46 9.81 -13.54
C SER A 96 -0.76 8.57 -12.72
N THR A 97 -1.96 8.42 -12.16
CA THR A 97 -2.31 7.25 -11.35
C THR A 97 -2.37 6.02 -12.24
N THR A 98 -1.65 4.98 -11.87
CA THR A 98 -1.46 3.78 -12.68
C THR A 98 -2.29 2.63 -12.16
N LEU A 99 -2.45 1.59 -12.99
CA LEU A 99 -3.22 0.40 -12.59
C LEU A 99 -2.72 -0.25 -11.30
N PRO A 100 -1.40 -0.38 -11.06
CA PRO A 100 -0.94 -0.92 -9.77
C PRO A 100 -1.48 -0.17 -8.56
N ASP A 101 -1.59 1.16 -8.63
CA ASP A 101 -2.16 1.94 -7.53
C ASP A 101 -3.62 1.57 -7.29
N PHE A 102 -4.37 1.30 -8.35
CA PHE A 102 -5.76 0.89 -8.22
C PHE A 102 -5.90 -0.48 -7.59
N PHE A 103 -4.96 -1.41 -7.86
CA PHE A 103 -4.95 -2.71 -7.20
C PHE A 103 -4.75 -2.57 -5.69
N VAL A 104 -3.86 -1.69 -5.27
CA VAL A 104 -3.59 -1.48 -3.85
C VAL A 104 -4.83 -0.91 -3.14
N GLY A 105 -5.41 0.13 -3.70
CA GLY A 105 -6.62 0.74 -3.14
C GLY A 105 -7.80 -0.23 -3.10
N ALA A 106 -7.99 -0.99 -4.18
CA ALA A 106 -9.07 -1.97 -4.26
C ALA A 106 -8.89 -3.08 -3.24
N HIS A 107 -7.66 -3.54 -3.03
CA HIS A 107 -7.37 -4.58 -2.04
C HIS A 107 -7.79 -4.11 -0.64
N ALA A 108 -7.38 -2.90 -0.27
CA ALA A 108 -7.75 -2.35 1.03
C ALA A 108 -9.27 -2.23 1.17
N ALA A 109 -9.96 -1.79 0.11
CA ALA A 109 -11.41 -1.64 0.14
C ALA A 109 -12.13 -2.98 0.31
N VAL A 110 -11.75 -3.97 -0.49
CA VAL A 110 -12.42 -5.28 -0.49
C VAL A 110 -12.15 -6.06 0.80
N ALA A 111 -10.94 -5.97 1.32
CA ALA A 111 -10.55 -6.71 2.52
C ALA A 111 -10.82 -5.95 3.81
N ASP A 112 -11.36 -4.74 3.71
CA ASP A 112 -11.66 -3.89 4.86
C ASP A 112 -10.41 -3.63 5.70
N LEU A 113 -9.32 -3.26 5.03
CA LEU A 113 -8.05 -2.92 5.67
C LEU A 113 -7.86 -1.41 5.66
N ASP A 114 -7.18 -0.90 6.66
CA ASP A 114 -6.64 0.46 6.59
C ASP A 114 -5.49 0.45 5.57
N LEU A 115 -5.19 1.59 4.99
CA LEU A 115 -4.08 1.73 4.05
C LEU A 115 -3.12 2.79 4.58
N LEU A 116 -1.89 2.38 4.85
CA LEU A 116 -0.83 3.27 5.27
C LEU A 116 -0.04 3.70 4.04
N THR A 117 -0.08 4.99 3.74
CA THR A 117 0.52 5.54 2.52
C THR A 117 0.92 6.99 2.75
N ARG A 118 1.90 7.47 1.99
CA ARG A 118 2.21 8.91 1.95
C ARG A 118 1.36 9.67 0.95
N ASP A 119 0.74 8.97 0.03
CA ASP A 119 0.09 9.60 -1.13
C ASP A 119 -1.43 9.54 -1.04
N VAL A 120 -2.00 10.52 -0.36
CA VAL A 120 -3.44 10.65 -0.19
C VAL A 120 -4.14 10.79 -1.54
N GLY A 121 -3.53 11.52 -2.47
CA GLY A 121 -4.15 11.82 -3.75
C GLY A 121 -4.41 10.61 -4.62
N ARG A 122 -3.61 9.54 -4.46
CA ARG A 122 -3.81 8.32 -5.23
C ARG A 122 -5.09 7.58 -4.85
N TYR A 123 -5.51 7.69 -3.58
CA TYR A 123 -6.50 6.77 -3.03
C TYR A 123 -7.80 7.42 -2.60
N ARG A 124 -7.75 8.63 -2.06
CA ARG A 124 -8.92 9.23 -1.43
C ARG A 124 -10.10 9.37 -2.38
N THR A 125 -9.85 9.84 -3.57
CA THR A 125 -10.91 10.08 -4.55
C THR A 125 -11.53 8.79 -5.07
N HIS A 126 -10.69 7.78 -5.33
CA HIS A 126 -11.13 6.56 -6.01
C HIS A 126 -11.62 5.50 -5.05
N PHE A 127 -11.17 5.54 -3.79
CA PHE A 127 -11.54 4.54 -2.78
C PHE A 127 -11.96 5.25 -1.49
N PRO A 128 -13.08 5.98 -1.54
CA PRO A 128 -13.47 6.83 -0.40
C PRO A 128 -13.83 6.05 0.86
N THR A 129 -14.11 4.76 0.76
CA THR A 129 -14.41 3.94 1.94
C THR A 129 -13.18 3.46 2.68
N VAL A 130 -12.00 3.57 2.05
CA VAL A 130 -10.76 3.10 2.67
C VAL A 130 -10.27 4.15 3.67
N ARG A 131 -10.00 3.72 4.89
CA ARG A 131 -9.39 4.60 5.89
C ARG A 131 -7.90 4.72 5.61
N LEU A 132 -7.44 5.92 5.32
CA LEU A 132 -6.04 6.18 5.04
C LEU A 132 -5.31 6.58 6.30
N ILE A 133 -4.13 6.00 6.52
CA ILE A 133 -3.17 6.48 7.53
C ILE A 133 -2.10 7.19 6.73
N ALA A 134 -2.07 8.51 6.80
CA ALA A 134 -1.26 9.33 5.91
C ALA A 134 -0.79 10.57 6.65
N PRO A 135 0.26 11.24 6.12
CA PRO A 135 0.69 12.49 6.73
C PRO A 135 -0.42 13.53 6.68
N ASN A 136 -0.38 14.44 7.61
CA ASN A 136 -1.33 15.54 7.62
C ASN A 136 -1.25 16.30 6.32
N SER A 137 -2.39 16.52 5.76
CA SER A 137 -2.50 17.29 4.54
C SER A 137 -3.15 18.61 4.83
#